data_659120156df7d32f4852dc81501fcd5c
#
_entry.id   659120156df7d32f4852dc81501fcd5c
#
_cell.length_a   1.000
_cell.length_b   1.000
_cell.length_c   1.000
_cell.angle_alpha   90.00
_cell.angle_beta   90.00
_cell.angle_gamma   90.00
#
_symmetry.space_group_name_H-M   'P 1'
#
loop_
_entity.id
_entity.type
_entity.pdbx_description
1 polymer ?
#
loop_
_entity_poly.entity_id
_entity_poly.type
_entity_poly.pdbx_seq_one_letter_code
_entity_poly.pdbx_strand_id
1 'polypeptide(L)'
;SVLIYYQKIVSEGSRQVFERLRKSPYRNYLHRPLPEGEAVAYLMAMDTKEKIDAAYTALCADGADERYKLLCYPSDDYPGYSYLKVYRKDATKLNMLKTLMELTGFQQVRTYGSVPGAYDRCVSISTGDEVVRLLKREFEPVRWRCGRKMN
;
A
#
# COMPACT_ATOMS: atom_id res chain seq x y z
N SER A 1 9.05 11.40 -5.19
CA SER A 1 7.75 11.15 -5.87
C SER A 1 7.76 9.76 -6.50
N VAL A 2 6.59 9.16 -6.62
CA VAL A 2 6.42 7.85 -7.27
C VAL A 2 6.28 8.05 -8.77
N LEU A 3 7.07 7.33 -9.57
CA LEU A 3 6.94 7.29 -11.02
C LEU A 3 5.96 6.18 -11.40
N ILE A 4 4.99 6.50 -12.24
CA ILE A 4 3.97 5.56 -12.71
C ILE A 4 4.01 5.54 -14.23
N TYR A 5 4.43 4.42 -14.79
CA TYR A 5 4.47 4.21 -16.23
C TYR A 5 3.17 3.59 -16.71
N TYR A 6 2.63 4.09 -17.81
CA TYR A 6 1.44 3.53 -18.43
C TYR A 6 1.50 3.70 -19.96
N GLN A 7 0.87 2.78 -20.67
CA GLN A 7 0.79 2.84 -22.13
C GLN A 7 -0.63 3.13 -22.62
N LYS A 8 -1.62 2.48 -22.02
CA LYS A 8 -3.01 2.60 -22.43
C LYS A 8 -3.95 2.46 -21.23
N ILE A 9 -4.95 3.31 -21.21
CA ILE A 9 -6.06 3.24 -20.26
C ILE A 9 -7.29 2.83 -21.09
N VAL A 10 -7.79 1.61 -20.87
CA VAL A 10 -8.78 0.98 -21.75
C VAL A 10 -10.21 1.05 -21.23
N SER A 11 -10.41 0.98 -19.91
CA SER A 11 -11.74 0.98 -19.31
C SER A 11 -12.12 2.34 -18.74
N GLU A 12 -13.41 2.62 -18.69
CA GLU A 12 -13.93 3.86 -18.10
C GLU A 12 -13.57 3.98 -16.62
N GLY A 13 -13.69 2.89 -15.83
CA GLY A 13 -13.27 2.89 -14.44
C GLY A 13 -11.79 3.19 -14.25
N SER A 14 -10.93 2.62 -15.11
CA SER A 14 -9.49 2.94 -15.11
C SER A 14 -9.23 4.41 -15.40
N ARG A 15 -9.98 5.00 -16.34
CA ARG A 15 -9.86 6.42 -16.68
C ARG A 15 -10.23 7.33 -15.51
N GLN A 16 -11.33 7.06 -14.84
CA GLN A 16 -11.78 7.84 -13.70
C GLN A 16 -10.80 7.74 -12.52
N VAL A 17 -10.27 6.55 -12.24
CA VAL A 17 -9.21 6.37 -11.24
C VAL A 17 -7.96 7.13 -11.61
N PHE A 18 -7.52 7.04 -12.87
CA PHE A 18 -6.38 7.77 -13.38
C PHE A 18 -6.55 9.28 -13.21
N GLU A 19 -7.68 9.86 -13.64
CA GLU A 19 -7.95 11.28 -13.53
C GLU A 19 -7.99 11.77 -12.08
N ARG A 20 -8.41 10.95 -11.16
CA ARG A 20 -8.36 11.25 -9.73
C ARG A 20 -6.92 11.19 -9.19
N LEU A 21 -6.21 10.13 -9.47
CA LEU A 21 -4.90 9.88 -8.90
C LEU A 21 -3.80 10.78 -9.49
N ARG A 22 -3.91 11.19 -10.76
CA ARG A 22 -2.93 12.08 -11.39
C ARG A 22 -2.91 13.49 -10.78
N LYS A 23 -3.94 13.88 -10.04
CA LYS A 23 -3.99 15.16 -9.31
C LYS A 23 -3.11 15.16 -8.05
N SER A 24 -2.59 14.00 -7.63
CA SER A 24 -1.72 13.91 -6.47
C SER A 24 -0.34 14.50 -6.77
N PRO A 25 0.17 15.45 -5.95
CA PRO A 25 1.50 16.03 -6.15
C PRO A 25 2.65 15.04 -5.90
N TYR A 26 2.34 13.87 -5.35
CA TYR A 26 3.33 12.83 -5.02
C TYR A 26 3.51 11.77 -6.10
N ARG A 27 2.78 11.88 -7.23
CA ARG A 27 2.76 10.90 -8.31
C ARG A 27 3.03 11.55 -9.65
N ASN A 28 3.99 11.02 -10.39
CA ASN A 28 4.28 11.44 -11.76
C ASN A 28 3.86 10.33 -12.73
N TYR A 29 2.91 10.63 -13.59
CA TYR A 29 2.40 9.70 -14.59
C TYR A 29 3.14 9.93 -15.91
N LEU A 30 3.79 8.88 -16.42
CA LEU A 30 4.60 8.90 -17.63
C LEU A 30 3.95 8.02 -18.69
N HIS A 31 3.45 8.65 -19.76
CA HIS A 31 2.88 7.94 -20.91
C HIS A 31 4.00 7.42 -21.80
N ARG A 32 4.67 6.40 -21.39
CA ARG A 32 5.73 5.71 -22.12
C ARG A 32 5.95 4.31 -21.56
N PRO A 33 6.61 3.41 -22.34
CA PRO A 33 7.04 2.12 -21.80
C PRO A 33 7.93 2.28 -20.58
N LEU A 34 7.89 1.27 -19.71
CA LEU A 34 8.86 1.16 -18.63
C LEU A 34 10.27 0.98 -19.24
N PRO A 35 11.26 1.79 -18.86
CA PRO A 35 12.63 1.60 -19.32
C PRO A 35 13.18 0.23 -18.89
N GLU A 36 14.05 -0.33 -19.74
CA GLU A 36 14.71 -1.58 -19.42
C GLU A 36 15.62 -1.41 -18.18
N GLY A 37 15.61 -2.43 -17.30
CA GLY A 37 16.39 -2.42 -16.06
C GLY A 37 15.81 -1.62 -14.89
N GLU A 38 14.70 -0.92 -15.08
CA GLU A 38 14.04 -0.20 -13.99
C GLU A 38 13.40 -1.15 -12.98
N ALA A 39 13.60 -0.86 -11.69
CA ALA A 39 12.97 -1.62 -10.61
C ALA A 39 11.48 -1.29 -10.50
N VAL A 40 10.64 -2.31 -10.51
CA VAL A 40 9.19 -2.18 -10.40
C VAL A 40 8.72 -2.53 -8.98
N ALA A 41 8.07 -1.59 -8.31
CA ALA A 41 7.49 -1.83 -6.99
C ALA A 41 6.25 -2.76 -7.08
N TYR A 42 5.37 -2.51 -8.03
CA TYR A 42 4.22 -3.37 -8.34
C TYR A 42 3.62 -3.01 -9.70
N LEU A 43 2.88 -3.96 -10.27
CA LEU A 43 2.01 -3.73 -11.42
C LEU A 43 0.56 -3.64 -10.94
N MET A 44 -0.25 -2.84 -11.64
CA MET A 44 -1.66 -2.69 -11.35
C MET A 44 -2.48 -2.68 -12.62
N ALA A 45 -3.54 -3.46 -12.64
CA ALA A 45 -4.61 -3.38 -13.63
C ALA A 45 -5.94 -3.12 -12.93
N MET A 46 -6.86 -2.46 -13.64
CA MET A 46 -8.24 -2.27 -13.22
C MET A 46 -9.14 -2.41 -14.45
N ASP A 47 -10.16 -3.24 -14.35
CA ASP A 47 -11.21 -3.41 -15.36
C ASP A 47 -12.46 -3.98 -14.70
N THR A 48 -13.46 -4.39 -15.49
CA THR A 48 -14.63 -5.09 -14.96
C THR A 48 -14.20 -6.34 -14.21
N LYS A 49 -15.01 -6.74 -13.24
CA LYS A 49 -14.71 -7.90 -12.39
C LYS A 49 -14.41 -9.16 -13.22
N GLU A 50 -15.20 -9.41 -14.27
CA GLU A 50 -15.06 -10.59 -15.12
C GLU A 50 -13.70 -10.64 -15.82
N LYS A 51 -13.23 -9.48 -16.35
CA LYS A 51 -11.94 -9.41 -17.02
C LYS A 51 -10.78 -9.57 -16.05
N ILE A 52 -10.89 -8.99 -14.86
CA ILE A 52 -9.86 -9.10 -13.82
C ILE A 52 -9.80 -10.52 -13.28
N ASP A 53 -10.94 -11.18 -13.04
CA ASP A 53 -10.99 -12.58 -12.61
C ASP A 53 -10.40 -13.51 -13.68
N ALA A 54 -10.70 -13.28 -14.96
CA ALA A 54 -10.10 -14.02 -16.06
C ALA A 54 -8.57 -13.84 -16.14
N ALA A 55 -8.09 -12.60 -16.01
CA ALA A 55 -6.67 -12.31 -15.99
C ALA A 55 -5.95 -12.93 -14.78
N TYR A 56 -6.56 -12.89 -13.60
CA TYR A 56 -6.04 -13.53 -12.41
C TYR A 56 -5.93 -15.06 -12.60
N THR A 57 -7.00 -15.69 -13.11
CA THR A 57 -7.02 -17.12 -13.38
C THR A 57 -5.94 -17.53 -14.39
N ALA A 58 -5.76 -16.76 -15.46
CA ALA A 58 -4.73 -17.01 -16.46
C ALA A 58 -3.31 -16.90 -15.87
N LEU A 59 -3.07 -15.91 -15.05
CA LEU A 59 -1.78 -15.75 -14.36
C LEU A 59 -1.48 -16.91 -13.39
N CYS A 60 -2.48 -17.37 -12.63
CA CYS A 60 -2.32 -18.54 -11.77
C CYS A 60 -2.05 -19.81 -12.58
N ALA A 61 -2.74 -20.01 -13.71
CA ALA A 61 -2.51 -21.14 -14.59
C ALA A 61 -1.07 -21.15 -15.19
N ASP A 62 -0.47 -19.96 -15.36
CA ASP A 62 0.93 -19.80 -15.78
C ASP A 62 1.95 -19.89 -14.62
N GLY A 63 1.50 -20.20 -13.39
CA GLY A 63 2.35 -20.29 -12.20
C GLY A 63 2.88 -18.94 -11.69
N ALA A 64 2.20 -17.85 -12.04
CA ALA A 64 2.60 -16.51 -11.58
C ALA A 64 2.45 -16.34 -10.08
N ASP A 65 1.49 -17.01 -9.45
CA ASP A 65 1.25 -16.99 -8.00
C ASP A 65 2.34 -17.71 -7.20
N GLU A 66 3.11 -18.61 -7.82
CA GLU A 66 4.31 -19.19 -7.20
C GLU A 66 5.46 -18.20 -7.13
N ARG A 67 5.60 -17.33 -8.14
CA ARG A 67 6.70 -16.36 -8.31
C ARG A 67 6.39 -14.99 -7.73
N TYR A 68 5.13 -14.59 -7.75
CA TYR A 68 4.65 -13.27 -7.34
C TYR A 68 3.52 -13.35 -6.32
N LYS A 69 3.30 -12.27 -5.62
CA LYS A 69 2.12 -12.07 -4.78
C LYS A 69 1.04 -11.39 -5.62
N LEU A 70 0.00 -12.11 -5.95
CA LEU A 70 -1.16 -11.62 -6.66
C LEU A 70 -2.24 -11.18 -5.67
N LEU A 71 -2.82 -9.99 -5.87
CA LEU A 71 -3.96 -9.49 -5.12
C LEU A 71 -5.07 -9.12 -6.09
N CYS A 72 -6.22 -9.77 -5.94
CA CYS A 72 -7.44 -9.45 -6.68
C CYS A 72 -8.54 -9.05 -5.69
N TYR A 73 -9.14 -7.88 -5.86
CA TYR A 73 -10.19 -7.39 -4.97
C TYR A 73 -11.09 -6.36 -5.67
N PRO A 74 -12.37 -6.26 -5.26
CA PRO A 74 -13.31 -5.30 -5.84
C PRO A 74 -12.90 -3.86 -5.55
N SER A 75 -13.35 -2.95 -6.39
CA SER A 75 -13.21 -1.51 -6.17
C SER A 75 -14.36 -0.99 -5.33
N ASP A 76 -14.05 -0.34 -4.20
CA ASP A 76 -15.05 0.31 -3.36
C ASP A 76 -15.65 1.56 -4.03
N ASP A 77 -14.85 2.25 -4.85
CA ASP A 77 -15.25 3.50 -5.51
C ASP A 77 -16.08 3.28 -6.80
N TYR A 78 -15.88 2.13 -7.45
CA TYR A 78 -16.47 1.83 -8.77
C TYR A 78 -17.10 0.44 -8.77
N PRO A 79 -18.40 0.31 -8.43
CA PRO A 79 -19.10 -0.97 -8.44
C PRO A 79 -18.99 -1.68 -9.79
N GLY A 80 -18.77 -3.00 -9.77
CA GLY A 80 -18.57 -3.81 -10.97
C GLY A 80 -17.13 -3.83 -11.50
N TYR A 81 -16.22 -3.04 -10.93
CA TYR A 81 -14.79 -3.06 -11.25
C TYR A 81 -13.98 -3.75 -10.16
N SER A 82 -12.87 -4.33 -10.55
CA SER A 82 -11.89 -4.93 -9.63
C SER A 82 -10.47 -4.50 -9.96
N TYR A 83 -9.61 -4.61 -8.97
CA TYR A 83 -8.16 -4.40 -9.12
C TYR A 83 -7.45 -5.75 -9.15
N LEU A 84 -6.43 -5.84 -10.00
CA LEU A 84 -5.39 -6.85 -9.94
C LEU A 84 -4.07 -6.15 -9.67
N LYS A 85 -3.39 -6.54 -8.61
CA LYS A 85 -2.05 -6.04 -8.28
C LYS A 85 -1.07 -7.20 -8.18
N VAL A 86 0.11 -7.01 -8.76
CA VAL A 86 1.19 -7.98 -8.77
C VAL A 86 2.40 -7.37 -8.08
N TYR A 87 2.86 -8.02 -7.02
CA TYR A 87 4.02 -7.61 -6.23
C TYR A 87 5.09 -8.70 -6.25
N ARG A 88 6.29 -8.37 -5.85
CA ARG A 88 7.29 -9.37 -5.50
C ARG A 88 6.72 -10.28 -4.40
N LYS A 89 7.10 -11.56 -4.41
CA LYS A 89 6.61 -12.56 -3.44
C LYS A 89 6.94 -12.17 -1.99
N ASP A 90 8.11 -11.57 -1.80
CA ASP A 90 8.64 -11.12 -0.51
C ASP A 90 8.12 -9.73 -0.07
N ALA A 91 7.33 -9.03 -0.89
CA ALA A 91 6.75 -7.73 -0.56
C ALA A 91 5.62 -7.88 0.47
N THR A 92 5.99 -8.17 1.70
CA THR A 92 5.10 -8.32 2.85
C THR A 92 5.31 -7.20 3.87
N LYS A 93 4.29 -6.92 4.68
CA LYS A 93 4.41 -5.95 5.79
C LYS A 93 5.51 -6.35 6.77
N LEU A 94 5.64 -7.66 7.04
CA LEU A 94 6.67 -8.19 7.94
C LEU A 94 8.07 -7.94 7.39
N ASN A 95 8.32 -8.25 6.12
CA ASN A 95 9.63 -8.01 5.52
C ASN A 95 9.96 -6.51 5.44
N MET A 96 8.97 -5.68 5.13
CA MET A 96 9.15 -4.23 5.16
C MET A 96 9.50 -3.72 6.57
N LEU A 97 8.86 -4.27 7.61
CA LEU A 97 9.16 -3.94 9.00
C LEU A 97 10.60 -4.33 9.35
N LYS A 98 11.05 -5.52 8.96
CA LYS A 98 12.44 -5.96 9.17
C LYS A 98 13.43 -5.01 8.50
N THR A 99 13.20 -4.69 7.22
CA THR A 99 14.03 -3.72 6.49
C THR A 99 14.05 -2.35 7.18
N LEU A 100 12.90 -1.86 7.67
CA LEU A 100 12.84 -0.60 8.40
C LEU A 100 13.66 -0.65 9.70
N MET A 101 13.57 -1.74 10.47
CA MET A 101 14.37 -1.93 11.68
C MET A 101 15.87 -1.95 11.37
N GLU A 102 16.28 -2.64 10.32
CA GLU A 102 17.68 -2.67 9.86
C GLU A 102 18.19 -1.27 9.48
N LEU A 103 17.41 -0.52 8.69
CA LEU A 103 17.77 0.81 8.23
C LEU A 103 17.82 1.84 9.35
N THR A 104 16.97 1.71 10.37
CA THR A 104 16.86 2.68 11.48
C THR A 104 17.67 2.28 12.70
N GLY A 105 18.13 1.04 12.78
CA GLY A 105 18.80 0.48 13.97
C GLY A 105 17.89 0.22 15.15
N PHE A 106 16.55 0.31 14.99
CA PHE A 106 15.61 0.03 16.07
C PHE A 106 15.59 -1.46 16.40
N GLN A 107 15.81 -1.77 17.67
CA GLN A 107 15.80 -3.14 18.19
C GLN A 107 14.39 -3.61 18.57
N GLN A 108 13.49 -2.69 18.86
CA GLN A 108 12.12 -2.97 19.27
C GLN A 108 11.15 -2.05 18.54
N VAL A 109 10.08 -2.64 18.04
CA VAL A 109 8.96 -1.94 17.42
C VAL A 109 7.65 -2.47 18.00
N ARG A 110 6.63 -1.64 17.99
CA ARG A 110 5.26 -2.06 18.32
C ARG A 110 4.37 -1.79 17.13
N THR A 111 3.65 -2.81 16.71
CA THR A 111 2.78 -2.76 15.53
C THR A 111 1.32 -2.67 15.93
N TYR A 112 0.56 -1.85 15.20
CA TYR A 112 -0.87 -1.65 15.37
C TYR A 112 -1.61 -1.92 14.06
N GLY A 113 -2.74 -2.57 14.12
CA GLY A 113 -3.56 -2.82 12.94
C GLY A 113 -4.89 -3.47 13.25
N SER A 114 -5.77 -3.55 12.25
CA SER A 114 -7.15 -4.03 12.39
C SER A 114 -7.30 -5.55 12.20
N VAL A 115 -6.25 -6.25 11.76
CA VAL A 115 -6.32 -7.70 11.50
C VAL A 115 -5.88 -8.46 12.76
N PRO A 116 -6.76 -9.25 13.39
CA PRO A 116 -6.42 -10.03 14.57
C PRO A 116 -5.23 -10.98 14.31
N GLY A 117 -4.31 -11.04 15.26
CA GLY A 117 -3.13 -11.91 15.19
C GLY A 117 -2.01 -11.47 14.23
N ALA A 118 -2.23 -10.41 13.43
CA ALA A 118 -1.23 -9.90 12.50
C ALA A 118 -0.37 -8.75 13.07
N TYR A 119 -0.73 -8.22 14.24
CA TYR A 119 -0.08 -7.07 14.88
C TYR A 119 0.00 -7.29 16.40
N ASP A 120 0.93 -6.61 17.07
CA ASP A 120 1.06 -6.67 18.54
C ASP A 120 -0.16 -6.12 19.26
N ARG A 121 -0.81 -5.12 18.65
CA ARG A 121 -2.07 -4.53 19.13
C ARG A 121 -3.10 -4.53 18.00
N CYS A 122 -4.16 -5.29 18.20
CA CYS A 122 -5.33 -5.22 17.32
C CYS A 122 -6.20 -4.04 17.75
N VAL A 123 -6.47 -3.13 16.80
CA VAL A 123 -7.27 -1.92 17.03
C VAL A 123 -8.28 -1.77 15.91
N SER A 124 -9.55 -1.61 16.27
CA SER A 124 -10.58 -1.25 15.28
C SER A 124 -10.54 0.27 15.11
N ILE A 125 -9.92 0.71 14.03
CA ILE A 125 -9.77 2.12 13.69
C ILE A 125 -10.41 2.34 12.33
N SER A 126 -11.41 3.21 12.28
CA SER A 126 -12.14 3.57 11.06
C SER A 126 -11.81 4.98 10.55
N THR A 127 -11.27 5.84 11.40
CA THR A 127 -10.99 7.25 11.07
C THR A 127 -9.59 7.67 11.49
N GLY A 128 -9.05 8.70 10.83
CA GLY A 128 -7.75 9.30 11.21
C GLY A 128 -7.75 9.87 12.62
N ASP A 129 -8.87 10.39 13.10
CA ASP A 129 -9.00 10.92 14.47
C ASP A 129 -8.86 9.84 15.53
N GLU A 130 -9.32 8.63 15.25
CA GLU A 130 -9.12 7.48 16.14
C GLU A 130 -7.66 7.07 16.22
N VAL A 131 -6.92 7.14 15.10
CA VAL A 131 -5.46 6.93 15.09
C VAL A 131 -4.78 7.95 15.99
N VAL A 132 -5.11 9.23 15.85
CA VAL A 132 -4.52 10.31 16.67
C VAL A 132 -4.84 10.13 18.15
N ARG A 133 -6.09 9.76 18.49
CA ARG A 133 -6.48 9.47 19.88
C ARG A 133 -5.73 8.27 20.45
N LEU A 134 -5.58 7.20 19.66
CA LEU A 134 -4.81 6.02 20.07
C LEU A 134 -3.35 6.41 20.35
N LEU A 135 -2.71 7.12 19.43
CA LEU A 135 -1.31 7.53 19.58
C LEU A 135 -1.11 8.47 20.78
N LYS A 136 -2.02 9.40 21.02
CA LYS A 136 -1.97 10.26 22.22
C LYS A 136 -2.08 9.46 23.52
N ARG A 137 -2.95 8.45 23.56
CA ARG A 137 -3.15 7.60 24.74
C ARG A 137 -1.95 6.69 25.01
N GLU A 138 -1.37 6.11 23.96
CA GLU A 138 -0.26 5.14 24.09
C GLU A 138 1.10 5.83 24.24
N PHE A 139 1.24 7.02 23.68
CA PHE A 139 2.47 7.79 23.66
C PHE A 139 2.23 9.21 24.21
N GLU A 140 1.75 9.32 25.45
CA GLU A 140 1.71 10.63 26.10
C GLU A 140 3.12 11.24 26.08
N PRO A 141 3.27 12.46 25.57
CA PRO A 141 4.58 13.09 25.54
C PRO A 141 5.09 13.18 26.98
N VAL A 142 6.25 12.61 27.23
CA VAL A 142 6.98 12.83 28.48
C VAL A 142 7.12 14.35 28.60
N ARG A 143 6.35 14.94 29.54
CA ARG A 143 6.48 16.36 29.84
C ARG A 143 7.89 16.56 30.35
N TRP A 144 8.78 17.06 29.50
CA TRP A 144 10.05 17.59 29.93
C TRP A 144 9.76 18.73 30.91
N ARG A 145 9.81 18.43 32.21
CA ARG A 145 9.85 19.46 33.21
C ARG A 145 11.20 20.17 33.03
N CYS A 146 11.16 21.27 32.29
CA CYS A 146 12.26 22.22 32.29
C CYS A 146 12.44 22.68 33.73
N GLY A 147 13.34 22.05 34.46
CA GLY A 147 13.75 22.48 35.81
C GLY A 147 14.49 23.81 35.66
N ARG A 148 13.75 24.90 35.72
CA ARG A 148 14.35 26.20 36.03
C ARG A 148 14.82 26.12 37.48
N LYS A 149 16.08 25.82 37.70
CA LYS A 149 16.75 26.26 38.93
C LYS A 149 17.10 27.74 38.70
N MET A 150 16.31 28.59 39.29
CA MET A 150 16.75 29.95 39.57
C MET A 150 17.53 29.91 40.89
N ASN A 151 18.75 30.28 40.84
CA ASN A 151 19.48 30.92 41.96
C ASN A 151 19.67 32.35 41.60
#